data_c48948e108387bd304da4e2309307fd1
#
_entry.id   c48948e108387bd304da4e2309307fd1
#
_cell.length_a   1.000
_cell.length_b   1.000
_cell.length_c   1.000
_cell.angle_alpha   90.00
_cell.angle_beta   90.00
_cell.angle_gamma   90.00
#
_symmetry.space_group_name_H-M   'P 1'
#
loop_
_entity.id
_entity.type
_entity.pdbx_description
1 polymer ?
#
loop_
_entity_poly.entity_id
_entity_poly.type
_entity_poly.pdbx_seq_one_letter_code
_entity_poly.pdbx_strand_id
1 'polypeptide(L)'
;FKKLWEEGIGRLAAVYVVCLFGFIAGYQTHRVQAENPVNIRAAERMGRLHDQMQAVGYIGHPLELYLVRILFCLFAEDTGIFERQQFQDYIETRTSEDGIDLAHHLATLFHVLNTPVERRLTNLDEQLAAFPCINGRLFAELLPPAGFDRAMRQALLDCCGLDWSRISPAIFGSLFQSIMDKQARRNLGAHYTSEANIQKLIGPLFLDDLRREFERIKHNRNRLFDFHKRLRQLTFLDPACGCGNFLVIAYRELRLLELEVLRASHDPRQQLLSVQSLIQVDVDQFYGIEIEEFPAQIAQVALWLMDHQMNLLVSEEFGLYFARIPLRTSANIVCANALQLDWNEVVPAERLSYILGNPPFVGKKEQTPTQKAELMAVFSGVKGAGVLDYVTCWY
;
A
#
# COMPACT_ATOMS: atom_id res chain seq x y z
N PHE A 1 8.21 21.68 21.05
CA PHE A 1 6.94 21.17 21.59
C PHE A 1 6.02 22.32 22.01
N LYS A 2 6.46 23.21 22.93
CA LYS A 2 5.63 24.34 23.42
C LYS A 2 5.21 25.30 22.30
N LYS A 3 6.09 25.55 21.33
CA LYS A 3 5.82 26.41 20.17
C LYS A 3 4.83 25.80 19.17
N LEU A 4 4.93 24.48 18.96
CA LEU A 4 4.01 23.70 18.11
C LEU A 4 2.60 23.57 18.74
N TRP A 5 2.53 23.52 20.07
CA TRP A 5 1.26 23.50 20.82
C TRP A 5 0.51 24.81 20.74
N GLU A 6 1.24 25.93 20.80
CA GLU A 6 0.68 27.29 20.71
C GLU A 6 0.22 27.68 19.31
N GLU A 7 0.76 27.03 18.25
CA GLU A 7 0.43 27.27 16.85
C GLU A 7 -0.73 26.43 16.29
N GLY A 8 -1.51 25.76 17.14
CA GLY A 8 -2.74 25.05 16.75
C GLY A 8 -2.55 23.58 16.32
N ILE A 9 -1.36 23.00 16.48
CA ILE A 9 -1.05 21.59 16.18
C ILE A 9 -1.52 20.65 17.31
N GLY A 10 -2.24 21.16 18.30
CA GLY A 10 -2.75 20.38 19.44
C GLY A 10 -3.65 19.16 19.08
N ARG A 11 -4.19 19.09 17.87
CA ARG A 11 -4.93 17.92 17.37
C ARG A 11 -4.03 16.78 16.94
N LEU A 12 -2.83 17.07 16.43
CA LEU A 12 -1.84 16.05 16.03
C LEU A 12 -1.30 15.27 17.23
N ALA A 13 -1.02 15.96 18.36
CA ALA A 13 -0.52 15.31 19.58
C ALA A 13 -1.53 14.38 20.26
N ALA A 14 -2.84 14.69 20.17
CA ALA A 14 -3.88 13.95 20.89
C ALA A 14 -4.05 12.50 20.37
N VAL A 15 -3.79 12.24 19.11
CA VAL A 15 -4.04 10.92 18.49
C VAL A 15 -2.95 9.92 18.81
N TYR A 16 -1.70 10.35 18.85
CA TYR A 16 -0.60 9.49 19.29
C TYR A 16 -0.75 9.07 20.75
N VAL A 17 -1.23 9.98 21.61
CA VAL A 17 -1.50 9.69 23.03
C VAL A 17 -2.55 8.59 23.20
N VAL A 18 -3.60 8.55 22.36
CA VAL A 18 -4.65 7.52 22.47
C VAL A 18 -4.12 6.12 22.13
N CYS A 19 -3.22 5.98 21.14
CA CYS A 19 -2.60 4.68 20.81
C CYS A 19 -1.71 4.17 21.97
N LEU A 20 -0.93 5.06 22.59
CA LEU A 20 -0.03 4.69 23.70
C LEU A 20 -0.82 4.32 24.97
N PHE A 21 -1.86 5.08 25.32
CA PHE A 21 -2.65 4.83 26.52
C PHE A 21 -3.57 3.62 26.39
N GLY A 22 -4.06 3.28 25.19
CA GLY A 22 -4.83 2.05 24.96
C GLY A 22 -4.02 0.80 25.28
N PHE A 23 -2.75 0.76 24.91
CA PHE A 23 -1.81 -0.31 25.21
C PHE A 23 -1.43 -0.35 26.71
N ILE A 24 -1.11 0.81 27.32
CA ILE A 24 -0.73 0.93 28.74
C ILE A 24 -1.91 0.63 29.66
N ALA A 25 -3.14 0.96 29.30
CA ALA A 25 -4.33 0.73 30.10
C ALA A 25 -4.85 -0.71 30.05
N GLY A 26 -4.18 -1.64 29.34
CA GLY A 26 -4.54 -3.06 29.32
C GLY A 26 -5.92 -3.37 28.75
N TYR A 27 -6.52 -2.48 27.97
CA TYR A 27 -7.77 -2.75 27.27
C TYR A 27 -7.54 -3.66 26.06
N GLN A 28 -7.14 -4.90 26.35
CA GLN A 28 -7.23 -6.02 25.42
C GLN A 28 -8.61 -6.65 25.47
N THR A 29 -9.62 -5.96 25.01
CA THR A 29 -10.82 -6.66 24.55
C THR A 29 -10.56 -7.11 23.13
N HIS A 30 -9.85 -8.19 22.98
CA HIS A 30 -9.73 -8.93 21.73
C HIS A 30 -11.09 -9.56 21.35
N ARG A 31 -12.00 -8.78 20.81
CA ARG A 31 -12.85 -9.29 19.75
C ARG A 31 -12.05 -9.11 18.48
N VAL A 32 -11.23 -10.11 18.15
CA VAL A 32 -10.67 -10.29 16.81
C VAL A 32 -11.86 -10.32 15.88
N GLN A 33 -12.13 -9.23 15.15
CA GLN A 33 -12.97 -9.33 13.97
C GLN A 33 -12.21 -10.29 13.05
N ALA A 34 -12.85 -11.42 12.69
CA ALA A 34 -12.25 -12.38 11.81
C ALA A 34 -11.83 -11.66 10.53
N GLU A 35 -10.57 -11.78 10.17
CA GLU A 35 -10.07 -11.29 8.87
C GLU A 35 -10.93 -11.92 7.77
N ASN A 36 -11.13 -11.18 6.68
CA ASN A 36 -11.93 -11.66 5.55
C ASN A 36 -11.35 -13.03 5.09
N PRO A 37 -12.16 -14.12 5.07
CA PRO A 37 -11.67 -15.45 4.72
C PRO A 37 -10.98 -15.53 3.34
N VAL A 38 -11.30 -14.59 2.45
CA VAL A 38 -10.65 -14.47 1.13
C VAL A 38 -9.21 -14.01 1.28
N ASN A 39 -8.97 -13.04 2.16
CA ASN A 39 -7.62 -12.52 2.45
C ASN A 39 -6.72 -13.60 3.06
N ILE A 40 -7.25 -14.39 4.00
CA ILE A 40 -6.50 -15.49 4.62
C ILE A 40 -6.07 -16.51 3.57
N ARG A 41 -6.99 -16.92 2.68
CA ARG A 41 -6.67 -17.89 1.61
C ARG A 41 -5.63 -17.36 0.63
N ALA A 42 -5.68 -16.08 0.30
CA ALA A 42 -4.68 -15.45 -0.55
C ALA A 42 -3.28 -15.48 0.09
N ALA A 43 -3.22 -15.12 1.38
CA ALA A 43 -1.98 -15.18 2.15
C ALA A 43 -1.41 -16.60 2.23
N GLU A 44 -2.26 -17.60 2.47
CA GLU A 44 -1.84 -19.00 2.54
C GLU A 44 -1.29 -19.52 1.20
N ARG A 45 -1.93 -19.18 0.07
CA ARG A 45 -1.48 -19.60 -1.25
C ARG A 45 -0.17 -18.96 -1.66
N MET A 46 -0.06 -17.65 -1.49
CA MET A 46 1.21 -16.94 -1.76
C MET A 46 2.33 -17.37 -0.82
N GLY A 47 2.01 -17.66 0.45
CA GLY A 47 2.96 -18.19 1.42
C GLY A 47 3.53 -19.54 1.00
N ARG A 48 2.71 -20.45 0.42
CA ARG A 48 3.21 -21.74 -0.12
C ARG A 48 4.21 -21.53 -1.25
N LEU A 49 3.90 -20.62 -2.19
CA LEU A 49 4.83 -20.32 -3.29
C LEU A 49 6.14 -19.75 -2.75
N HIS A 50 6.07 -18.83 -1.79
CA HIS A 50 7.24 -18.30 -1.11
C HIS A 50 8.11 -19.40 -0.48
N ASP A 51 7.49 -20.26 0.35
CA ASP A 51 8.20 -21.31 1.08
C ASP A 51 8.88 -22.30 0.13
N GLN A 52 8.24 -22.64 -0.99
CA GLN A 52 8.80 -23.50 -2.02
C GLN A 52 9.99 -22.84 -2.73
N MET A 53 9.90 -21.55 -3.09
CA MET A 53 11.02 -20.83 -3.70
C MET A 53 12.20 -20.68 -2.72
N GLN A 54 11.90 -20.41 -1.44
CA GLN A 54 12.93 -20.35 -0.40
C GLN A 54 13.63 -21.69 -0.19
N ALA A 55 12.90 -22.79 -0.24
CA ALA A 55 13.44 -24.13 -0.04
C ALA A 55 14.47 -24.53 -1.12
N VAL A 56 14.37 -23.99 -2.33
CA VAL A 56 15.36 -24.20 -3.40
C VAL A 56 16.50 -23.16 -3.40
N GLY A 57 16.55 -22.30 -2.38
CA GLY A 57 17.64 -21.32 -2.20
C GLY A 57 17.42 -19.98 -2.88
N TYR A 58 16.23 -19.69 -3.39
CA TYR A 58 15.88 -18.37 -3.90
C TYR A 58 15.43 -17.51 -2.71
N ILE A 59 16.28 -16.58 -2.26
CA ILE A 59 16.14 -15.87 -0.99
C ILE A 59 16.41 -14.37 -1.13
N GLY A 60 16.01 -13.59 -0.13
CA GLY A 60 16.27 -12.16 -0.01
C GLY A 60 15.54 -11.32 -1.05
N HIS A 61 16.06 -10.13 -1.35
CA HIS A 61 15.47 -9.16 -2.27
C HIS A 61 14.96 -9.73 -3.62
N PRO A 62 15.69 -10.64 -4.31
CA PRO A 62 15.17 -11.25 -5.54
C PRO A 62 13.88 -12.05 -5.36
N LEU A 63 13.77 -12.85 -4.27
CA LEU A 63 12.57 -13.60 -3.96
C LEU A 63 11.39 -12.66 -3.69
N GLU A 64 11.62 -11.66 -2.88
CA GLU A 64 10.63 -10.67 -2.48
C GLU A 64 10.07 -9.94 -3.70
N LEU A 65 10.95 -9.39 -4.54
CA LEU A 65 10.54 -8.67 -5.75
C LEU A 65 9.84 -9.57 -6.77
N TYR A 66 10.25 -10.86 -6.84
CA TYR A 66 9.61 -11.83 -7.71
C TYR A 66 8.14 -12.06 -7.31
N LEU A 67 7.91 -12.24 -6.02
CA LEU A 67 6.57 -12.43 -5.46
C LEU A 67 5.67 -11.20 -5.63
N VAL A 68 6.22 -9.98 -5.47
CA VAL A 68 5.47 -8.74 -5.72
C VAL A 68 5.05 -8.65 -7.19
N ARG A 69 5.93 -9.01 -8.12
CA ARG A 69 5.61 -9.02 -9.55
C ARG A 69 4.51 -10.03 -9.90
N ILE A 70 4.59 -11.24 -9.34
CA ILE A 70 3.54 -12.24 -9.49
C ILE A 70 2.22 -11.72 -8.93
N LEU A 71 2.25 -11.19 -7.71
CA LEU A 71 1.08 -10.63 -7.04
C LEU A 71 0.45 -9.49 -7.86
N PHE A 72 1.28 -8.61 -8.42
CA PHE A 72 0.81 -7.60 -9.36
C PHE A 72 0.09 -8.21 -10.56
N CYS A 73 0.66 -9.25 -11.19
CA CYS A 73 0.04 -9.89 -12.35
C CYS A 73 -1.33 -10.51 -12.00
N LEU A 74 -1.46 -11.15 -10.83
CA LEU A 74 -2.70 -11.72 -10.33
C LEU A 74 -3.79 -10.63 -10.15
N PHE A 75 -3.42 -9.49 -9.55
CA PHE A 75 -4.32 -8.36 -9.43
C PHE A 75 -4.67 -7.73 -10.77
N ALA A 76 -3.68 -7.57 -11.64
CA ALA A 76 -3.87 -6.95 -12.93
C ALA A 76 -4.88 -7.71 -13.81
N GLU A 77 -4.90 -9.03 -13.70
CA GLU A 77 -5.83 -9.90 -14.39
C GLU A 77 -7.27 -9.71 -13.90
N ASP A 78 -7.48 -9.77 -12.59
CA ASP A 78 -8.82 -9.73 -12.00
C ASP A 78 -9.41 -8.33 -11.90
N THR A 79 -8.58 -7.29 -12.07
CA THR A 79 -9.01 -5.89 -12.06
C THR A 79 -9.09 -5.26 -13.44
N GLY A 80 -8.92 -6.06 -14.51
CA GLY A 80 -9.09 -5.61 -15.89
C GLY A 80 -7.95 -4.73 -16.44
N ILE A 81 -6.77 -4.75 -15.78
CA ILE A 81 -5.53 -4.20 -16.36
C ILE A 81 -5.02 -5.12 -17.46
N PHE A 82 -5.08 -6.43 -17.22
CA PHE A 82 -4.94 -7.47 -18.21
C PHE A 82 -6.32 -7.90 -18.71
N GLU A 83 -6.40 -8.59 -19.84
CA GLU A 83 -7.61 -9.28 -20.23
C GLU A 83 -7.93 -10.40 -19.23
N ARG A 84 -9.20 -10.75 -19.14
CA ARG A 84 -9.64 -11.79 -18.20
C ARG A 84 -8.94 -13.13 -18.50
N GLN A 85 -8.36 -13.75 -17.49
CA GLN A 85 -7.60 -15.00 -17.56
C GLN A 85 -6.33 -14.94 -18.44
N GLN A 86 -5.88 -13.76 -18.85
CA GLN A 86 -4.73 -13.60 -19.74
C GLN A 86 -3.43 -14.12 -19.13
N PHE A 87 -3.18 -13.84 -17.85
CA PHE A 87 -2.00 -14.31 -17.13
C PHE A 87 -2.07 -15.80 -16.86
N GLN A 88 -3.21 -16.29 -16.37
CA GLN A 88 -3.44 -17.71 -16.13
C GLN A 88 -3.28 -18.49 -17.41
N ASP A 89 -3.96 -18.14 -18.50
CA ASP A 89 -3.89 -18.81 -19.80
C ASP A 89 -2.45 -18.84 -20.35
N TYR A 90 -1.71 -17.73 -20.18
CA TYR A 90 -0.31 -17.68 -20.58
C TYR A 90 0.53 -18.71 -19.81
N ILE A 91 0.39 -18.80 -18.49
CA ILE A 91 1.12 -19.78 -17.69
C ILE A 91 0.67 -21.22 -18.04
N GLU A 92 -0.61 -21.48 -18.19
CA GLU A 92 -1.13 -22.83 -18.48
C GLU A 92 -0.69 -23.33 -19.85
N THR A 93 -0.73 -22.49 -20.88
CA THR A 93 -0.55 -22.90 -22.28
C THR A 93 0.90 -22.82 -22.75
N ARG A 94 1.72 -21.96 -22.15
CA ARG A 94 3.09 -21.69 -22.59
C ARG A 94 4.18 -22.34 -21.74
N THR A 95 3.84 -22.81 -20.55
CA THR A 95 4.83 -23.46 -19.68
C THR A 95 4.61 -24.95 -19.60
N SER A 96 5.71 -25.70 -19.51
CA SER A 96 5.68 -27.15 -19.37
C SER A 96 5.12 -27.56 -17.99
N GLU A 97 4.46 -28.71 -17.92
CA GLU A 97 3.84 -29.18 -16.67
C GLU A 97 4.86 -29.41 -15.53
N ASP A 98 6.11 -29.70 -15.86
CA ASP A 98 7.19 -29.86 -14.89
C ASP A 98 7.71 -28.53 -14.32
N GLY A 99 7.32 -27.39 -14.92
CA GLY A 99 7.65 -26.04 -14.47
C GLY A 99 9.08 -25.57 -14.77
N ILE A 100 9.92 -26.37 -15.44
CA ILE A 100 11.33 -26.07 -15.64
C ILE A 100 11.52 -24.76 -16.46
N ASP A 101 10.64 -24.48 -17.40
CA ASP A 101 10.69 -23.30 -18.27
C ASP A 101 9.93 -22.08 -17.71
N LEU A 102 9.20 -22.22 -16.60
CA LEU A 102 8.37 -21.17 -16.02
C LEU A 102 9.16 -19.89 -15.72
N ALA A 103 10.40 -20.02 -15.22
CA ALA A 103 11.26 -18.87 -14.93
C ALA A 103 11.56 -18.03 -16.18
N HIS A 104 11.81 -18.70 -17.33
CA HIS A 104 12.05 -18.01 -18.59
C HIS A 104 10.80 -17.26 -19.06
N HIS A 105 9.65 -17.90 -19.00
CA HIS A 105 8.37 -17.28 -19.39
C HIS A 105 8.01 -16.09 -18.51
N LEU A 106 8.17 -16.18 -17.19
CA LEU A 106 7.93 -15.06 -16.29
C LEU A 106 8.93 -13.90 -16.49
N ALA A 107 10.21 -14.21 -16.69
CA ALA A 107 11.22 -13.18 -16.97
C ALA A 107 10.91 -12.44 -18.28
N THR A 108 10.47 -13.17 -19.32
CA THR A 108 10.07 -12.58 -20.61
C THR A 108 8.82 -11.72 -20.45
N LEU A 109 7.82 -12.19 -19.71
CA LEU A 109 6.62 -11.40 -19.39
C LEU A 109 6.97 -10.12 -18.63
N PHE A 110 7.80 -10.18 -17.59
CA PHE A 110 8.24 -9.01 -16.84
C PHE A 110 8.97 -7.99 -17.70
N HIS A 111 9.79 -8.48 -18.66
CA HIS A 111 10.42 -7.62 -19.65
C HIS A 111 9.39 -6.93 -20.56
N VAL A 112 8.39 -7.66 -21.04
CA VAL A 112 7.30 -7.11 -21.87
C VAL A 112 6.51 -6.05 -21.09
N LEU A 113 6.15 -6.33 -19.83
CA LEU A 113 5.45 -5.37 -18.97
C LEU A 113 6.26 -4.08 -18.72
N ASN A 114 7.59 -4.15 -18.77
CA ASN A 114 8.47 -2.99 -18.61
C ASN A 114 8.78 -2.26 -19.95
N THR A 115 8.37 -2.83 -21.09
CA THR A 115 8.76 -2.31 -22.40
C THR A 115 7.58 -1.64 -23.12
N PRO A 116 7.67 -0.33 -23.44
CA PRO A 116 6.66 0.35 -24.26
C PRO A 116 6.40 -0.41 -25.57
N VAL A 117 5.14 -0.42 -26.01
CA VAL A 117 4.70 -1.22 -27.18
C VAL A 117 5.54 -0.89 -28.42
N GLU A 118 5.89 0.37 -28.61
CA GLU A 118 6.67 0.87 -29.76
C GLU A 118 8.13 0.39 -29.75
N ARG A 119 8.63 -0.12 -28.62
CA ARG A 119 10.00 -0.59 -28.44
C ARG A 119 10.12 -2.11 -28.39
N ARG A 120 8.98 -2.82 -28.48
CA ARG A 120 8.95 -4.28 -28.45
C ARG A 120 9.47 -4.88 -29.75
N LEU A 121 10.00 -6.10 -29.65
CA LEU A 121 10.40 -6.87 -30.82
C LEU A 121 9.19 -7.19 -31.71
N THR A 122 9.34 -7.08 -33.02
CA THR A 122 8.28 -7.33 -34.00
C THR A 122 7.90 -8.81 -34.15
N ASN A 123 8.77 -9.71 -33.69
CA ASN A 123 8.58 -11.15 -33.68
C ASN A 123 8.20 -11.71 -32.31
N LEU A 124 7.70 -10.85 -31.41
CA LEU A 124 7.22 -11.27 -30.09
C LEU A 124 6.00 -12.18 -30.26
N ASP A 125 5.89 -13.20 -29.40
CA ASP A 125 4.73 -14.05 -29.34
C ASP A 125 3.44 -13.22 -29.15
N GLU A 126 2.36 -13.59 -29.84
CA GLU A 126 1.11 -12.84 -29.86
C GLU A 126 0.48 -12.69 -28.46
N GLN A 127 0.51 -13.76 -27.64
CA GLN A 127 0.00 -13.68 -26.27
C GLN A 127 0.83 -12.72 -25.40
N LEU A 128 2.16 -12.71 -25.56
CA LEU A 128 3.04 -11.76 -24.88
C LEU A 128 2.82 -10.33 -25.38
N ALA A 129 2.65 -10.15 -26.69
CA ALA A 129 2.44 -8.83 -27.29
C ALA A 129 1.13 -8.17 -26.80
N ALA A 130 0.13 -8.98 -26.46
CA ALA A 130 -1.16 -8.51 -25.94
C ALA A 130 -1.10 -7.91 -24.52
N PHE A 131 -0.07 -8.22 -23.72
CA PHE A 131 0.07 -7.60 -22.41
C PHE A 131 0.35 -6.11 -22.49
N PRO A 132 -0.24 -5.27 -21.63
CA PRO A 132 0.02 -3.84 -21.60
C PRO A 132 1.45 -3.51 -21.14
N CYS A 133 1.93 -2.31 -21.41
CA CYS A 133 3.13 -1.78 -20.77
C CYS A 133 2.74 -1.18 -19.42
N ILE A 134 3.39 -1.64 -18.35
CA ILE A 134 3.20 -1.12 -17.00
C ILE A 134 4.33 -0.14 -16.70
N ASN A 135 4.03 1.15 -16.76
CA ASN A 135 4.99 2.18 -16.41
C ASN A 135 5.23 2.17 -14.90
N GLY A 136 6.49 2.15 -14.50
CA GLY A 136 6.89 2.15 -13.10
C GLY A 136 8.20 1.39 -12.91
N ARG A 137 8.75 1.44 -11.70
CA ARG A 137 10.01 0.76 -11.39
C ARG A 137 9.85 -0.74 -11.09
N LEU A 138 8.63 -1.22 -10.89
CA LEU A 138 8.37 -2.59 -10.44
C LEU A 138 9.02 -3.66 -11.31
N PHE A 139 9.02 -3.50 -12.64
CA PHE A 139 9.58 -4.45 -13.59
C PHE A 139 10.94 -4.05 -14.15
N ALA A 140 11.54 -2.94 -13.67
CA ALA A 140 12.76 -2.40 -14.27
C ALA A 140 14.01 -3.20 -13.91
N GLU A 141 14.09 -3.77 -12.72
CA GLU A 141 15.24 -4.53 -12.24
C GLU A 141 15.30 -5.92 -12.90
N LEU A 142 16.49 -6.34 -13.33
CA LEU A 142 16.73 -7.70 -13.81
C LEU A 142 16.98 -8.62 -12.62
N LEU A 143 16.10 -9.60 -12.45
CA LEU A 143 16.23 -10.60 -11.38
C LEU A 143 17.12 -11.76 -11.82
N PRO A 144 17.86 -12.38 -10.89
CA PRO A 144 18.52 -13.65 -11.14
C PRO A 144 17.49 -14.72 -11.58
N PRO A 145 17.87 -15.65 -12.46
CA PRO A 145 16.99 -16.74 -12.86
C PRO A 145 16.52 -17.53 -11.63
N ALA A 146 15.21 -17.68 -11.49
CA ALA A 146 14.64 -18.58 -10.48
C ALA A 146 14.59 -20.01 -11.03
N GLY A 147 14.59 -20.99 -10.14
CA GLY A 147 14.31 -22.39 -10.50
C GLY A 147 12.90 -22.75 -10.08
N PHE A 148 12.10 -23.22 -11.00
CA PHE A 148 10.74 -23.70 -10.71
C PHE A 148 10.65 -25.20 -10.95
N ASP A 149 9.72 -25.85 -10.27
CA ASP A 149 9.31 -27.23 -10.45
C ASP A 149 7.80 -27.34 -10.64
N ARG A 150 7.31 -28.55 -10.81
CA ARG A 150 5.87 -28.84 -10.95
C ARG A 150 5.06 -28.31 -9.77
N ALA A 151 5.56 -28.42 -8.54
CA ALA A 151 4.84 -28.02 -7.33
C ALA A 151 4.71 -26.50 -7.26
N MET A 152 5.77 -25.74 -7.59
CA MET A 152 5.76 -24.29 -7.65
C MET A 152 4.85 -23.75 -8.77
N ARG A 153 4.90 -24.40 -9.96
CA ARG A 153 3.98 -24.07 -11.05
C ARG A 153 2.53 -24.26 -10.62
N GLN A 154 2.21 -25.37 -9.96
CA GLN A 154 0.85 -25.60 -9.46
C GLN A 154 0.48 -24.59 -8.37
N ALA A 155 1.38 -24.24 -7.47
CA ALA A 155 1.13 -23.22 -6.45
C ALA A 155 0.82 -21.84 -7.07
N LEU A 156 1.49 -21.48 -8.18
CA LEU A 156 1.17 -20.27 -8.92
C LEU A 156 -0.22 -20.33 -9.56
N LEU A 157 -0.56 -21.44 -10.22
CA LEU A 157 -1.90 -21.64 -10.79
C LEU A 157 -3.01 -21.66 -9.73
N ASP A 158 -2.72 -22.22 -8.54
CA ASP A 158 -3.64 -22.15 -7.41
C ASP A 158 -3.88 -20.69 -6.98
N CYS A 159 -2.88 -19.82 -7.09
CA CYS A 159 -3.05 -18.37 -6.86
C CYS A 159 -3.94 -17.74 -7.93
N CYS A 160 -3.78 -18.07 -9.21
CA CYS A 160 -4.64 -17.59 -10.28
C CYS A 160 -6.13 -17.93 -10.07
N GLY A 161 -6.42 -19.05 -9.40
CA GLY A 161 -7.79 -19.46 -9.09
C GLY A 161 -8.49 -18.68 -7.95
N LEU A 162 -7.96 -17.55 -7.49
CA LEU A 162 -8.60 -16.64 -6.53
C LEU A 162 -9.14 -15.42 -7.26
N ASP A 163 -10.15 -14.77 -6.69
CA ASP A 163 -10.64 -13.47 -7.16
C ASP A 163 -9.89 -12.34 -6.43
N TRP A 164 -8.80 -11.87 -7.03
CA TRP A 164 -7.94 -10.81 -6.49
C TRP A 164 -8.60 -9.44 -6.49
N SER A 165 -9.65 -9.22 -7.28
CA SER A 165 -10.40 -7.96 -7.30
C SER A 165 -11.05 -7.66 -5.94
N ARG A 166 -11.33 -8.69 -5.14
CA ARG A 166 -11.94 -8.60 -3.81
C ARG A 166 -10.95 -8.57 -2.66
N ILE A 167 -9.67 -8.76 -2.96
CA ILE A 167 -8.62 -8.78 -1.96
C ILE A 167 -8.14 -7.35 -1.73
N SER A 168 -8.12 -6.91 -0.47
CA SER A 168 -7.60 -5.58 -0.15
C SER A 168 -6.08 -5.52 -0.38
N PRO A 169 -5.55 -4.53 -1.12
CA PRO A 169 -4.11 -4.35 -1.27
C PRO A 169 -3.36 -4.17 0.07
N ALA A 170 -4.04 -3.78 1.13
CA ALA A 170 -3.47 -3.73 2.48
C ALA A 170 -3.02 -5.11 3.01
N ILE A 171 -3.50 -6.22 2.41
CA ILE A 171 -3.04 -7.57 2.78
C ILE A 171 -1.56 -7.79 2.45
N PHE A 172 -1.00 -7.03 1.51
CA PHE A 172 0.42 -7.18 1.15
C PHE A 172 1.32 -7.04 2.36
N GLY A 173 1.01 -6.08 3.25
CA GLY A 173 1.75 -5.93 4.51
C GLY A 173 1.72 -7.19 5.39
N SER A 174 0.56 -7.84 5.54
CA SER A 174 0.46 -9.08 6.34
C SER A 174 1.14 -10.26 5.68
N LEU A 175 1.02 -10.36 4.37
CA LEU A 175 1.68 -11.38 3.54
C LEU A 175 3.20 -11.30 3.71
N PHE A 176 3.77 -10.12 3.52
CA PHE A 176 5.21 -9.92 3.60
C PHE A 176 5.73 -10.00 5.01
N GLN A 177 4.96 -9.61 6.02
CA GLN A 177 5.35 -9.81 7.40
C GLN A 177 5.37 -11.31 7.79
N SER A 178 4.50 -12.14 7.21
CA SER A 178 4.54 -13.59 7.44
C SER A 178 5.79 -14.23 6.83
N ILE A 179 6.31 -13.64 5.76
CA ILE A 179 7.49 -14.06 5.00
C ILE A 179 8.79 -13.64 5.66
N MET A 180 8.82 -12.47 6.30
CA MET A 180 10.02 -11.98 7.01
C MET A 180 10.45 -12.94 8.12
N ASP A 181 11.77 -13.16 8.25
CA ASP A 181 12.35 -13.93 9.36
C ASP A 181 11.91 -13.35 10.72
N LYS A 182 11.59 -14.25 11.66
CA LYS A 182 11.16 -13.87 13.03
C LYS A 182 12.18 -12.99 13.75
N GLN A 183 13.47 -13.15 13.45
CA GLN A 183 14.55 -12.36 14.05
C GLN A 183 14.61 -10.95 13.42
N ALA A 184 14.49 -10.85 12.11
CA ALA A 184 14.41 -9.58 11.39
C ALA A 184 13.20 -8.75 11.85
N ARG A 185 12.03 -9.38 12.00
CA ARG A 185 10.83 -8.73 12.54
C ARG A 185 11.02 -8.13 13.93
N ARG A 186 11.69 -8.85 14.84
CA ARG A 186 11.99 -8.35 16.19
C ARG A 186 12.94 -7.16 16.18
N ASN A 187 13.98 -7.23 15.36
CA ASN A 187 15.02 -6.19 15.28
C ASN A 187 14.45 -4.90 14.67
N LEU A 188 13.54 -5.00 13.73
CA LEU A 188 12.88 -3.85 13.09
C LEU A 188 11.68 -3.33 13.89
N GLY A 189 11.19 -4.06 14.90
CA GLY A 189 9.95 -3.71 15.61
C GLY A 189 8.73 -3.71 14.65
N ALA A 190 8.84 -4.38 13.51
CA ALA A 190 7.82 -4.40 12.48
C ALA A 190 6.62 -5.24 12.91
N HIS A 191 5.49 -4.62 13.12
CA HIS A 191 4.22 -5.25 13.45
C HIS A 191 3.16 -4.84 12.45
N TYR A 192 2.56 -5.83 11.79
CA TYR A 192 1.39 -5.60 10.94
C TYR A 192 0.25 -5.02 11.75
N THR A 193 -0.29 -3.92 11.27
CA THR A 193 -1.47 -3.32 11.85
C THR A 193 -2.69 -3.72 11.04
N SER A 194 -3.60 -4.49 11.67
CA SER A 194 -4.83 -4.95 11.00
C SER A 194 -5.71 -3.78 10.58
N GLU A 195 -6.47 -3.97 9.51
CA GLU A 195 -7.42 -2.96 9.00
C GLU A 195 -8.36 -2.44 10.09
N ALA A 196 -8.89 -3.35 10.93
CA ALA A 196 -9.76 -2.97 12.04
C ALA A 196 -9.09 -2.02 13.05
N ASN A 197 -7.78 -2.17 13.29
CA ASN A 197 -7.05 -1.27 14.18
C ASN A 197 -6.72 0.05 13.49
N ILE A 198 -6.41 0.03 12.18
CA ILE A 198 -6.23 1.25 11.40
C ILE A 198 -7.52 2.08 11.40
N GLN A 199 -8.68 1.46 11.19
CA GLN A 199 -9.99 2.12 11.23
C GLN A 199 -10.26 2.80 12.58
N LYS A 200 -9.91 2.15 13.70
CA LYS A 200 -10.05 2.75 15.06
C LYS A 200 -9.18 3.99 15.24
N LEU A 201 -8.09 4.11 14.49
CA LEU A 201 -7.19 5.25 14.55
C LEU A 201 -7.62 6.37 13.60
N ILE A 202 -7.90 6.06 12.34
CA ILE A 202 -8.24 7.07 11.34
C ILE A 202 -9.64 7.64 11.54
N GLY A 203 -10.58 6.86 12.13
CA GLY A 203 -11.93 7.32 12.47
C GLY A 203 -11.87 8.63 13.26
N PRO A 204 -11.44 8.60 14.54
CA PRO A 204 -11.40 9.81 15.36
C PRO A 204 -10.36 10.85 14.90
N LEU A 205 -9.35 10.45 14.12
CA LEU A 205 -8.31 11.37 13.63
C LEU A 205 -8.88 12.37 12.61
N PHE A 206 -9.60 11.90 11.62
CA PHE A 206 -10.13 12.77 10.55
C PHE A 206 -11.46 12.28 9.94
N LEU A 207 -11.66 10.96 9.82
CA LEU A 207 -12.73 10.41 8.99
C LEU A 207 -14.12 10.70 9.58
N ASP A 208 -14.29 10.58 10.89
CA ASP A 208 -15.57 10.82 11.56
C ASP A 208 -16.00 12.29 11.45
N ASP A 209 -15.04 13.22 11.53
CA ASP A 209 -15.30 14.65 11.37
C ASP A 209 -15.71 14.97 9.92
N LEU A 210 -15.02 14.40 8.93
CA LEU A 210 -15.36 14.56 7.53
C LEU A 210 -16.73 13.97 7.20
N ARG A 211 -17.05 12.79 7.71
CA ARG A 211 -18.38 12.15 7.52
C ARG A 211 -19.49 12.95 8.18
N ARG A 212 -19.28 13.44 9.40
CA ARG A 212 -20.26 14.30 10.08
C ARG A 212 -20.50 15.61 9.34
N GLU A 213 -19.47 16.19 8.75
CA GLU A 213 -19.63 17.38 7.93
C GLU A 213 -20.37 17.06 6.64
N PHE A 214 -20.00 16.01 5.93
CA PHE A 214 -20.70 15.56 4.73
C PHE A 214 -22.21 15.38 4.99
N GLU A 215 -22.59 14.67 6.06
CA GLU A 215 -23.99 14.46 6.44
C GLU A 215 -24.77 15.77 6.63
N ARG A 216 -24.12 16.81 7.19
CA ARG A 216 -24.75 18.13 7.38
C ARG A 216 -24.93 18.93 6.10
N ILE A 217 -24.10 18.69 5.08
CA ILE A 217 -24.07 19.49 3.86
C ILE A 217 -24.57 18.75 2.62
N LYS A 218 -24.85 17.45 2.69
CA LYS A 218 -25.14 16.60 1.52
C LYS A 218 -26.32 17.07 0.66
N HIS A 219 -27.19 17.92 1.17
CA HIS A 219 -28.30 18.52 0.41
C HIS A 219 -27.99 19.93 -0.12
N ASN A 220 -26.75 20.46 0.09
CA ASN A 220 -26.36 21.78 -0.37
C ASN A 220 -25.22 21.67 -1.40
N ARG A 221 -25.57 21.85 -2.68
CA ARG A 221 -24.64 21.65 -3.81
C ARG A 221 -23.37 22.52 -3.73
N ASN A 222 -23.51 23.78 -3.33
CA ASN A 222 -22.35 24.68 -3.24
C ASN A 222 -21.39 24.23 -2.13
N ARG A 223 -21.93 23.87 -0.96
CA ARG A 223 -21.10 23.36 0.15
C ARG A 223 -20.46 22.01 -0.16
N LEU A 224 -21.15 21.14 -0.92
CA LEU A 224 -20.57 19.88 -1.41
C LEU A 224 -19.38 20.14 -2.32
N PHE A 225 -19.48 21.14 -3.20
CA PHE A 225 -18.37 21.49 -4.09
C PHE A 225 -17.15 22.00 -3.32
N ASP A 226 -17.35 22.85 -2.32
CA ASP A 226 -16.27 23.35 -1.47
C ASP A 226 -15.67 22.22 -0.61
N PHE A 227 -16.52 21.34 -0.09
CA PHE A 227 -16.09 20.17 0.65
C PHE A 227 -15.24 19.21 -0.21
N HIS A 228 -15.66 18.94 -1.44
CA HIS A 228 -14.93 18.12 -2.39
C HIS A 228 -13.54 18.71 -2.70
N LYS A 229 -13.46 20.02 -2.95
CA LYS A 229 -12.16 20.71 -3.11
C LYS A 229 -11.29 20.58 -1.87
N ARG A 230 -11.87 20.61 -0.68
CA ARG A 230 -11.12 20.44 0.57
C ARG A 230 -10.58 19.03 0.71
N LEU A 231 -11.33 17.98 0.29
CA LEU A 231 -10.80 16.61 0.28
C LEU A 231 -9.51 16.50 -0.53
N ARG A 232 -9.42 17.20 -1.66
CA ARG A 232 -8.21 17.26 -2.51
C ARG A 232 -7.02 17.93 -1.82
N GLN A 233 -7.26 18.82 -0.88
CA GLN A 233 -6.20 19.56 -0.19
C GLN A 233 -5.62 18.83 1.01
N LEU A 234 -6.28 17.75 1.47
CA LEU A 234 -5.77 16.96 2.58
C LEU A 234 -4.50 16.21 2.18
N THR A 235 -3.52 16.21 3.07
CA THR A 235 -2.22 15.58 2.86
C THR A 235 -1.86 14.72 4.06
N PHE A 236 -1.39 13.51 3.81
CA PHE A 236 -1.13 12.49 4.82
C PHE A 236 0.34 12.05 4.75
N LEU A 237 0.98 11.91 5.92
CA LEU A 237 2.33 11.37 6.04
C LEU A 237 2.34 10.19 7.01
N ASP A 238 2.93 9.08 6.59
CA ASP A 238 3.33 7.98 7.47
C ASP A 238 4.87 7.90 7.48
N PRO A 239 5.52 8.32 8.57
CA PRO A 239 6.99 8.37 8.64
C PRO A 239 7.66 7.03 8.97
N ALA A 240 6.90 5.94 9.04
CA ALA A 240 7.36 4.56 9.20
C ALA A 240 6.37 3.62 8.52
N CYS A 241 6.16 3.82 7.21
CA CYS A 241 4.96 3.32 6.55
C CYS A 241 4.96 1.80 6.30
N GLY A 242 6.10 1.12 6.40
CA GLY A 242 6.18 -0.28 6.04
C GLY A 242 5.66 -0.53 4.63
N CYS A 243 4.77 -1.50 4.49
CA CYS A 243 4.08 -1.79 3.23
C CYS A 243 2.90 -0.83 2.92
N GLY A 244 2.79 0.28 3.62
CA GLY A 244 1.82 1.35 3.33
C GLY A 244 0.40 1.13 3.85
N ASN A 245 0.16 0.21 4.76
CA ASN A 245 -1.18 -0.17 5.19
C ASN A 245 -2.04 1.00 5.68
N PHE A 246 -1.46 1.91 6.49
CA PHE A 246 -2.18 3.10 6.95
C PHE A 246 -2.57 4.01 5.80
N LEU A 247 -1.64 4.24 4.87
CA LEU A 247 -1.86 5.10 3.72
C LEU A 247 -2.91 4.50 2.78
N VAL A 248 -2.84 3.19 2.50
CA VAL A 248 -3.78 2.45 1.65
C VAL A 248 -5.21 2.52 2.21
N ILE A 249 -5.39 2.26 3.50
CA ILE A 249 -6.70 2.31 4.14
C ILE A 249 -7.23 3.75 4.23
N ALA A 250 -6.39 4.71 4.61
CA ALA A 250 -6.78 6.12 4.64
C ALA A 250 -7.19 6.63 3.25
N TYR A 251 -6.44 6.26 2.21
CA TYR A 251 -6.77 6.57 0.82
C TYR A 251 -8.11 5.98 0.41
N ARG A 252 -8.34 4.69 0.67
CA ARG A 252 -9.60 4.01 0.37
C ARG A 252 -10.79 4.72 1.02
N GLU A 253 -10.71 5.01 2.31
CA GLU A 253 -11.80 5.65 3.04
C GLU A 253 -12.10 7.07 2.52
N LEU A 254 -11.05 7.80 2.13
CA LEU A 254 -11.22 9.14 1.55
C LEU A 254 -11.88 9.07 0.16
N ARG A 255 -11.50 8.07 -0.67
CA ARG A 255 -12.11 7.81 -1.98
C ARG A 255 -13.57 7.34 -1.87
N LEU A 256 -13.89 6.53 -0.87
CA LEU A 256 -15.28 6.14 -0.60
C LEU A 256 -16.13 7.34 -0.19
N LEU A 257 -15.60 8.22 0.65
CA LEU A 257 -16.28 9.47 1.00
C LEU A 257 -16.43 10.40 -0.23
N GLU A 258 -15.41 10.50 -1.08
CA GLU A 258 -15.50 11.23 -2.35
C GLU A 258 -16.61 10.65 -3.25
N LEU A 259 -16.73 9.33 -3.34
CA LEU A 259 -17.80 8.68 -4.10
C LEU A 259 -19.19 9.05 -3.57
N GLU A 260 -19.36 9.12 -2.23
CA GLU A 260 -20.61 9.60 -1.61
C GLU A 260 -20.89 11.07 -1.96
N VAL A 261 -19.87 11.92 -1.97
CA VAL A 261 -19.99 13.33 -2.41
C VAL A 261 -20.41 13.42 -3.88
N LEU A 262 -19.80 12.62 -4.74
CA LEU A 262 -20.14 12.57 -6.17
C LEU A 262 -21.60 12.10 -6.39
N ARG A 263 -22.04 11.07 -5.67
CA ARG A 263 -23.44 10.61 -5.69
C ARG A 263 -24.42 11.72 -5.28
N ALA A 264 -24.09 12.42 -4.19
CA ALA A 264 -24.96 13.50 -3.68
C ALA A 264 -24.99 14.75 -4.57
N SER A 265 -23.93 14.99 -5.34
CA SER A 265 -23.82 16.15 -6.25
C SER A 265 -24.30 15.88 -7.68
N HIS A 266 -24.41 14.59 -8.07
CA HIS A 266 -24.79 14.20 -9.43
C HIS A 266 -26.27 14.41 -9.68
N ASP A 267 -26.59 15.08 -10.80
CA ASP A 267 -27.95 15.15 -11.34
C ASP A 267 -28.12 14.04 -12.38
N PRO A 268 -29.00 13.05 -12.18
CA PRO A 268 -29.22 11.96 -13.14
C PRO A 268 -29.60 12.40 -14.56
N ARG A 269 -30.00 13.67 -14.71
CA ARG A 269 -30.35 14.27 -16.00
C ARG A 269 -29.16 14.87 -16.73
N GLN A 270 -28.02 15.03 -16.08
CA GLN A 270 -26.79 15.53 -16.69
C GLN A 270 -25.93 14.36 -17.16
N GLN A 271 -25.70 14.30 -18.46
CA GLN A 271 -24.77 13.35 -19.05
C GLN A 271 -23.35 13.74 -18.65
N LEU A 272 -22.68 12.86 -17.91
CA LEU A 272 -21.27 13.06 -17.53
C LEU A 272 -20.39 12.85 -18.76
N LEU A 273 -19.67 13.87 -19.20
CA LEU A 273 -18.75 13.78 -20.34
C LEU A 273 -17.45 13.06 -19.97
N SER A 274 -17.04 13.11 -18.70
CA SER A 274 -15.86 12.44 -18.21
C SER A 274 -15.91 12.29 -16.67
N VAL A 275 -15.87 11.08 -16.18
CA VAL A 275 -15.74 10.79 -14.72
C VAL A 275 -14.37 11.20 -14.21
N GLN A 276 -13.35 11.13 -15.05
CA GLN A 276 -11.98 11.47 -14.68
C GLN A 276 -11.84 12.91 -14.16
N SER A 277 -12.61 13.84 -14.73
CA SER A 277 -12.58 15.25 -14.29
C SER A 277 -13.29 15.50 -12.95
N LEU A 278 -14.06 14.52 -12.48
CA LEU A 278 -14.80 14.61 -11.22
C LEU A 278 -13.99 14.10 -10.03
N ILE A 279 -13.08 13.16 -10.26
CA ILE A 279 -12.24 12.59 -9.19
C ILE A 279 -11.15 13.59 -8.85
N GLN A 280 -11.10 14.04 -7.59
CA GLN A 280 -10.10 14.98 -7.10
C GLN A 280 -9.10 14.33 -6.14
N VAL A 281 -9.57 13.37 -5.32
CA VAL A 281 -8.68 12.64 -4.41
C VAL A 281 -7.74 11.73 -5.19
N ASP A 282 -6.44 11.88 -4.96
CA ASP A 282 -5.39 11.17 -5.69
C ASP A 282 -4.30 10.65 -4.74
N VAL A 283 -3.54 9.67 -5.17
CA VAL A 283 -2.44 9.05 -4.41
C VAL A 283 -1.30 10.03 -4.11
N ASP A 284 -1.18 11.14 -4.85
CA ASP A 284 -0.18 12.19 -4.64
C ASP A 284 -0.36 12.99 -3.34
N GLN A 285 -1.50 12.80 -2.64
CA GLN A 285 -1.79 13.35 -1.33
C GLN A 285 -1.17 12.51 -0.19
N PHE A 286 -0.65 11.32 -0.49
CA PHE A 286 -0.18 10.33 0.46
C PHE A 286 1.33 10.17 0.37
N TYR A 287 2.00 10.42 1.50
CA TYR A 287 3.45 10.41 1.64
C TYR A 287 3.86 9.35 2.65
N GLY A 288 4.93 8.62 2.35
CA GLY A 288 5.48 7.63 3.26
C GLY A 288 7.00 7.70 3.31
N ILE A 289 7.57 7.39 4.46
CA ILE A 289 8.99 7.17 4.63
C ILE A 289 9.16 5.75 5.15
N GLU A 290 10.01 4.97 4.50
CA GLU A 290 10.31 3.60 4.89
C GLU A 290 11.82 3.37 4.75
N ILE A 291 12.41 2.73 5.76
CA ILE A 291 13.87 2.50 5.79
C ILE A 291 14.28 1.35 4.86
N GLU A 292 13.41 0.35 4.71
CA GLU A 292 13.66 -0.82 3.87
C GLU A 292 13.10 -0.61 2.47
N GLU A 293 13.91 -0.90 1.45
CA GLU A 293 13.55 -0.67 0.04
C GLU A 293 12.34 -1.51 -0.38
N PHE A 294 12.29 -2.76 0.04
CA PHE A 294 11.26 -3.69 -0.39
C PHE A 294 9.86 -3.33 0.15
N PRO A 295 9.63 -3.07 1.46
CA PRO A 295 8.36 -2.56 1.94
C PRO A 295 7.94 -1.24 1.27
N ALA A 296 8.91 -0.34 0.99
CA ALA A 296 8.63 0.90 0.28
C ALA A 296 8.07 0.66 -1.14
N GLN A 297 8.64 -0.29 -1.88
CA GLN A 297 8.14 -0.68 -3.20
C GLN A 297 6.74 -1.28 -3.11
N ILE A 298 6.47 -2.13 -2.10
CA ILE A 298 5.14 -2.69 -1.86
C ILE A 298 4.13 -1.58 -1.58
N ALA A 299 4.47 -0.60 -0.74
CA ALA A 299 3.60 0.51 -0.41
C ALA A 299 3.17 1.30 -1.66
N GLN A 300 4.11 1.53 -2.59
CA GLN A 300 3.81 2.17 -3.87
C GLN A 300 2.83 1.35 -4.71
N VAL A 301 3.08 0.05 -4.84
CA VAL A 301 2.22 -0.87 -5.61
C VAL A 301 0.84 -0.98 -4.96
N ALA A 302 0.77 -1.13 -3.65
CA ALA A 302 -0.48 -1.28 -2.91
C ALA A 302 -1.37 -0.03 -3.02
N LEU A 303 -0.80 1.17 -2.93
CA LEU A 303 -1.53 2.42 -3.13
C LEU A 303 -2.05 2.55 -4.56
N TRP A 304 -1.24 2.17 -5.55
CA TRP A 304 -1.67 2.19 -6.94
C TRP A 304 -2.80 1.19 -7.22
N LEU A 305 -2.70 -0.03 -6.71
CA LEU A 305 -3.76 -1.04 -6.86
C LEU A 305 -5.06 -0.59 -6.18
N MET A 306 -4.94 0.07 -5.02
CA MET A 306 -6.10 0.66 -4.34
C MET A 306 -6.72 1.78 -5.17
N ASP A 307 -5.92 2.67 -5.77
CA ASP A 307 -6.42 3.71 -6.69
C ASP A 307 -7.20 3.07 -7.85
N HIS A 308 -6.63 2.02 -8.45
CA HIS A 308 -7.28 1.32 -9.54
C HIS A 308 -8.62 0.69 -9.11
N GLN A 309 -8.67 0.00 -7.96
CA GLN A 309 -9.92 -0.54 -7.41
C GLN A 309 -10.97 0.56 -7.17
N MET A 310 -10.57 1.71 -6.60
CA MET A 310 -11.48 2.83 -6.39
C MET A 310 -11.97 3.44 -7.71
N ASN A 311 -11.15 3.48 -8.74
CA ASN A 311 -11.53 3.94 -10.07
C ASN A 311 -12.52 3.00 -10.74
N LEU A 312 -12.39 1.69 -10.56
CA LEU A 312 -13.38 0.70 -11.01
C LEU A 312 -14.73 0.91 -10.33
N LEU A 313 -14.76 1.10 -9.00
CA LEU A 313 -16.00 1.38 -8.27
C LEU A 313 -16.71 2.64 -8.79
N VAL A 314 -15.95 3.70 -9.07
CA VAL A 314 -16.52 4.92 -9.67
C VAL A 314 -17.02 4.65 -11.07
N SER A 315 -16.31 3.85 -11.86
CA SER A 315 -16.71 3.46 -13.23
C SER A 315 -18.02 2.67 -13.24
N GLU A 316 -18.16 1.73 -12.33
CA GLU A 316 -19.39 0.93 -12.15
C GLU A 316 -20.58 1.81 -11.76
N GLU A 317 -20.37 2.73 -10.82
CA GLU A 317 -21.43 3.63 -10.32
C GLU A 317 -21.98 4.56 -11.40
N PHE A 318 -21.11 5.12 -12.23
CA PHE A 318 -21.49 6.14 -13.23
C PHE A 318 -21.62 5.58 -14.65
N GLY A 319 -21.41 4.26 -14.86
CA GLY A 319 -21.53 3.60 -16.16
C GLY A 319 -20.51 4.07 -17.20
N LEU A 320 -19.36 4.60 -16.75
CA LEU A 320 -18.31 5.11 -17.61
C LEU A 320 -16.99 4.39 -17.30
N TYR A 321 -16.38 3.78 -18.31
CA TYR A 321 -15.08 3.14 -18.13
C TYR A 321 -13.99 4.18 -17.82
N PHE A 322 -13.37 4.02 -16.65
CA PHE A 322 -12.28 4.86 -16.21
C PHE A 322 -11.14 4.00 -15.67
N ALA A 323 -10.10 3.83 -16.48
CA ALA A 323 -8.85 3.21 -16.03
C ALA A 323 -7.71 4.20 -16.22
N ARG A 324 -6.97 4.47 -15.12
CA ARG A 324 -5.70 5.18 -15.21
C ARG A 324 -4.59 4.18 -15.51
N ILE A 325 -4.37 3.87 -16.78
CA ILE A 325 -3.21 3.12 -17.24
C ILE A 325 -2.46 4.01 -18.22
N PRO A 326 -1.15 4.17 -18.09
CA PRO A 326 -0.19 3.65 -17.13
C PRO A 326 -0.07 4.49 -15.85
N LEU A 327 0.65 3.95 -14.83
CA LEU A 327 1.00 4.61 -13.56
C LEU A 327 1.56 6.03 -13.77
N ARG A 328 0.69 7.03 -13.82
CA ARG A 328 1.12 8.43 -14.05
C ARG A 328 1.48 9.15 -12.76
N THR A 329 0.83 8.80 -11.68
CA THR A 329 1.10 9.33 -10.34
C THR A 329 1.52 8.17 -9.44
N SER A 330 2.77 8.15 -9.01
CA SER A 330 3.19 7.27 -7.93
C SER A 330 2.92 7.95 -6.59
N ALA A 331 2.53 7.15 -5.60
CA ALA A 331 2.56 7.61 -4.22
C ALA A 331 3.97 8.09 -3.86
N ASN A 332 4.04 9.13 -3.04
CA ASN A 332 5.31 9.74 -2.63
C ASN A 332 5.94 8.93 -1.50
N ILE A 333 6.41 7.72 -1.80
CA ILE A 333 7.09 6.85 -0.84
C ILE A 333 8.60 7.01 -1.03
N VAL A 334 9.28 7.43 0.03
CA VAL A 334 10.72 7.65 0.06
C VAL A 334 11.39 6.52 0.86
N CYS A 335 12.36 5.84 0.25
CA CYS A 335 13.19 4.87 0.96
C CYS A 335 14.33 5.62 1.67
N ALA A 336 14.16 5.84 2.98
CA ALA A 336 15.13 6.55 3.82
C ALA A 336 14.86 6.30 5.30
N ASN A 337 15.86 6.61 6.15
CA ASN A 337 15.67 6.64 7.58
C ASN A 337 14.97 7.94 8.01
N ALA A 338 13.73 7.82 8.48
CA ALA A 338 12.91 8.95 8.91
C ALA A 338 13.53 9.80 10.04
N LEU A 339 14.44 9.23 10.84
CA LEU A 339 15.12 9.96 11.93
C LEU A 339 16.34 10.77 11.45
N GLN A 340 16.76 10.56 10.20
CA GLN A 340 17.92 11.22 9.60
C GLN A 340 17.52 12.15 8.44
N LEU A 341 16.28 12.07 7.98
CA LEU A 341 15.72 12.85 6.88
C LEU A 341 14.95 14.05 7.43
N ASP A 342 15.08 15.22 6.80
CA ASP A 342 14.16 16.32 7.04
C ASP A 342 12.82 16.02 6.35
N TRP A 343 11.76 15.86 7.13
CA TRP A 343 10.43 15.55 6.60
C TRP A 343 9.87 16.65 5.71
N ASN A 344 10.36 17.90 5.81
CA ASN A 344 10.00 18.97 4.89
C ASN A 344 10.49 18.74 3.46
N GLU A 345 11.51 17.90 3.26
CA GLU A 345 11.96 17.48 1.93
C GLU A 345 10.98 16.48 1.29
N VAL A 346 10.21 15.76 2.11
CA VAL A 346 9.17 14.82 1.65
C VAL A 346 7.85 15.54 1.44
N VAL A 347 7.39 16.28 2.43
CA VAL A 347 6.20 17.10 2.37
C VAL A 347 6.36 18.35 3.23
N PRO A 348 6.20 19.57 2.67
CA PRO A 348 6.28 20.80 3.44
C PRO A 348 5.25 20.82 4.58
N ALA A 349 5.68 21.24 5.78
CA ALA A 349 4.84 21.25 6.97
C ALA A 349 3.53 22.06 6.79
N GLU A 350 3.58 23.14 6.01
CA GLU A 350 2.41 23.97 5.71
C GLU A 350 1.34 23.26 4.88
N ARG A 351 1.73 22.23 4.13
CA ARG A 351 0.82 21.42 3.33
C ARG A 351 0.30 20.21 4.06
N LEU A 352 0.98 19.77 5.14
CA LEU A 352 0.68 18.56 5.86
C LEU A 352 -0.57 18.70 6.70
N SER A 353 -1.56 17.82 6.48
CA SER A 353 -2.81 17.82 7.24
C SER A 353 -2.78 16.81 8.39
N TYR A 354 -2.25 15.62 8.16
CA TYR A 354 -2.24 14.52 9.14
C TYR A 354 -0.95 13.71 9.07
N ILE A 355 -0.45 13.34 10.25
CA ILE A 355 0.58 12.31 10.42
C ILE A 355 -0.10 11.10 11.04
N LEU A 356 0.12 9.94 10.46
CA LEU A 356 -0.46 8.67 10.91
C LEU A 356 0.54 7.55 10.68
N GLY A 357 0.48 6.49 11.48
CA GLY A 357 1.39 5.37 11.33
C GLY A 357 1.56 4.57 12.62
N ASN A 358 2.40 3.55 12.55
CA ASN A 358 2.77 2.71 13.69
C ASN A 358 4.29 2.50 13.69
N PRO A 359 5.08 3.50 14.18
CA PRO A 359 6.54 3.42 14.20
C PRO A 359 7.04 2.29 15.12
N PRO A 360 8.31 1.84 14.96
CA PRO A 360 8.86 0.72 15.68
C PRO A 360 8.88 0.88 17.19
N PHE A 361 8.34 -0.10 17.91
CA PHE A 361 8.39 -0.19 19.38
C PHE A 361 9.56 -1.06 19.80
N VAL A 362 10.67 -0.44 20.21
CA VAL A 362 11.87 -1.15 20.70
C VAL A 362 12.25 -0.59 22.08
N GLY A 363 12.00 -1.39 23.09
CA GLY A 363 12.33 -1.03 24.48
C GLY A 363 13.84 -0.85 24.69
N LYS A 364 14.23 0.00 25.62
CA LYS A 364 15.63 0.36 25.92
C LYS A 364 16.62 -0.83 25.94
N LYS A 365 16.20 -1.98 26.48
CA LYS A 365 17.07 -3.16 26.61
C LYS A 365 17.33 -3.87 25.29
N GLU A 366 16.43 -3.73 24.35
CA GLU A 366 16.44 -4.43 23.06
C GLU A 366 16.96 -3.56 21.92
N GLN A 367 17.14 -2.24 22.16
CA GLN A 367 17.66 -1.30 21.17
C GLN A 367 19.09 -1.69 20.76
N THR A 368 19.33 -1.71 19.46
CA THR A 368 20.67 -1.87 18.88
C THR A 368 21.56 -0.66 19.20
N PRO A 369 22.89 -0.77 19.04
CA PRO A 369 23.77 0.38 19.15
C PRO A 369 23.41 1.55 18.24
N THR A 370 22.99 1.24 17.00
CA THR A 370 22.56 2.25 16.01
C THR A 370 21.29 2.97 16.48
N GLN A 371 20.26 2.24 16.91
CA GLN A 371 19.01 2.82 17.41
C GLN A 371 19.24 3.70 18.66
N LYS A 372 20.16 3.31 19.55
CA LYS A 372 20.57 4.14 20.70
C LYS A 372 21.26 5.43 20.25
N ALA A 373 22.12 5.37 19.23
CA ALA A 373 22.79 6.54 18.70
C ALA A 373 21.78 7.51 18.04
N GLU A 374 20.84 7.00 17.28
CA GLU A 374 19.75 7.77 16.67
C GLU A 374 18.87 8.45 17.73
N LEU A 375 18.44 7.69 18.75
CA LEU A 375 17.66 8.25 19.86
C LEU A 375 18.42 9.38 20.58
N MET A 376 19.71 9.21 20.81
CA MET A 376 20.54 10.26 21.44
C MET A 376 20.76 11.47 20.52
N ALA A 377 20.75 11.27 19.19
CA ALA A 377 20.84 12.36 18.22
C ALA A 377 19.55 13.19 18.20
N VAL A 378 18.38 12.52 18.12
CA VAL A 378 17.06 13.17 18.13
C VAL A 378 16.85 13.96 19.44
N PHE A 379 17.22 13.37 20.58
CA PHE A 379 17.07 14.00 21.90
C PHE A 379 18.37 14.67 22.38
N SER A 380 19.18 15.21 21.48
CA SER A 380 20.42 15.91 21.86
C SER A 380 20.16 17.01 22.87
N GLY A 381 20.90 16.97 23.99
CA GLY A 381 20.77 17.93 25.10
C GLY A 381 19.64 17.63 26.10
N VAL A 382 18.79 16.61 25.87
CA VAL A 382 17.71 16.22 26.80
C VAL A 382 18.26 15.25 27.85
N LYS A 383 18.24 15.66 29.13
CA LYS A 383 18.65 14.78 30.24
C LYS A 383 17.68 13.61 30.37
N GLY A 384 18.24 12.39 30.48
CA GLY A 384 17.45 11.19 30.69
C GLY A 384 16.92 10.54 29.40
N ALA A 385 17.22 11.08 28.22
CA ALA A 385 16.79 10.50 26.95
C ALA A 385 17.11 9.01 26.77
N GLY A 386 18.25 8.53 27.32
CA GLY A 386 18.67 7.14 27.20
C GLY A 386 17.81 6.10 27.94
N VAL A 387 16.70 6.48 28.59
CA VAL A 387 15.69 5.55 29.15
C VAL A 387 14.43 5.44 28.33
N LEU A 388 14.30 6.24 27.27
CA LEU A 388 13.13 6.29 26.41
C LEU A 388 13.07 5.05 25.50
N ASP A 389 11.86 4.69 25.11
CA ASP A 389 11.63 3.73 24.04
C ASP A 389 11.91 4.36 22.68
N TYR A 390 12.38 3.55 21.70
CA TYR A 390 12.78 4.04 20.41
C TYR A 390 11.64 4.75 19.64
N VAL A 391 10.41 4.31 19.84
CA VAL A 391 9.21 4.93 19.25
C VAL A 391 9.09 6.43 19.56
N THR A 392 9.67 6.89 20.66
CA THR A 392 9.61 8.31 21.04
C THR A 392 10.34 9.23 20.08
N CYS A 393 11.19 8.71 19.21
CA CYS A 393 11.89 9.49 18.19
C CYS A 393 10.97 10.05 17.10
N TRP A 394 9.76 9.52 16.97
CA TRP A 394 8.74 9.98 16.00
C TRP A 394 7.73 10.99 16.58
N TYR A 395 7.91 11.42 17.81
CA TYR A 395 7.02 12.39 18.49
C TYR A 395 7.50 13.82 18.47
#